data_5bdd37dddf26c198fbd64e0648d13111
#
_entry.id   5bdd37dddf26c198fbd64e0648d13111
#
_cell.length_a   1.000
_cell.length_b   1.000
_cell.length_c   1.000
_cell.angle_alpha   90.00
_cell.angle_beta   90.00
_cell.angle_gamma   90.00
#
_symmetry.space_group_name_H-M   'P 1'
#
loop_
_entity.id
_entity.type
_entity.pdbx_description
1 polymer ?
#
loop_
_entity_poly.entity_id
_entity_poly.type
_entity_poly.pdbx_seq_one_letter_code
_entity_poly.pdbx_strand_id
1 'polypeptide(L)'
;MAAATPSDSSDTIELATTHQHNPHDHDDHKAEPDVDRAYLASKGFPKFFRSVLFQIILFGCISFVGPSIFDAISNLGGGGLSTPYLANLATTLNYVSGSLVTLFGGPLINKIGIKWSSFIASLAFPLVGSGYYLSARYGVDWYLLVVTTINGLTAGFLYVSSTTAMQTYPDQRDRGWYLGMWSAMMNSGAVVGGIINFVINYRRSGAGGVAWFTYLIFLGLECTGFIWALLLSPTARVRRKDGTRPDLSGRNVTWKGELEALWAHARQKTSWLVFVPAFYSFFYGGTMGTYLTLHFSVRARALSTMITPMCTIPMVMVYGKLLDMQRWSQRTRAWMALCSWVLPQAASFVWLGVEYHKLGTSTSTGLDPVLDSRRWAEAYLPFLIMFTTGYWTQLSLYWILGTFASDVKSTARSTGLFRAFTTCGMAVSYGLNSDASLDPRVPLSVNAALIALVLPCMITLIRLVPEKIDIQSEERLEKTSA
;
A
#
# COMPACT_ATOMS: atom_id res chain seq x y z
N MET A 1 6.24 -100.74 -34.35
CA MET A 1 6.82 -100.76 -35.69
C MET A 1 6.72 -99.33 -36.18
N ALA A 2 7.87 -98.73 -36.56
CA ALA A 2 8.10 -97.45 -37.27
C ALA A 2 7.53 -96.18 -36.67
N ALA A 3 8.32 -95.30 -36.10
CA ALA A 3 9.34 -94.40 -36.64
C ALA A 3 8.77 -93.32 -37.60
N ALA A 4 8.81 -92.06 -37.15
CA ALA A 4 9.35 -90.95 -37.89
C ALA A 4 9.18 -89.65 -37.07
N THR A 5 10.28 -88.99 -36.84
CA THR A 5 10.56 -87.64 -36.41
C THR A 5 10.44 -86.65 -37.61
N PRO A 6 10.73 -85.37 -37.46
CA PRO A 6 10.16 -84.23 -36.73
C PRO A 6 9.89 -83.07 -37.65
N SER A 7 9.26 -81.99 -37.20
CA SER A 7 9.49 -80.65 -37.72
C SER A 7 9.17 -79.55 -36.71
N ASP A 8 10.07 -78.71 -36.58
CA ASP A 8 10.24 -77.51 -35.83
C ASP A 8 9.15 -76.47 -36.19
N SER A 9 8.54 -75.77 -35.20
CA SER A 9 8.02 -74.50 -35.32
C SER A 9 7.90 -73.81 -33.94
N SER A 10 8.75 -72.93 -33.69
CA SER A 10 8.81 -71.97 -32.58
C SER A 10 7.57 -71.15 -32.49
N ASP A 11 6.73 -71.34 -31.49
CA ASP A 11 5.73 -70.36 -31.07
C ASP A 11 6.20 -69.68 -29.78
N THR A 12 6.59 -68.45 -29.96
CA THR A 12 6.93 -67.49 -28.90
C THR A 12 5.64 -67.09 -28.17
N ILE A 13 5.52 -67.47 -26.92
CA ILE A 13 4.46 -67.06 -26.00
C ILE A 13 4.84 -65.65 -25.53
N GLU A 14 4.13 -64.63 -26.01
CA GLU A 14 4.16 -63.26 -25.51
C GLU A 14 3.47 -63.22 -24.12
N LEU A 15 4.26 -63.05 -23.05
CA LEU A 15 3.78 -62.74 -21.70
C LEU A 15 3.30 -61.28 -21.69
N ALA A 16 1.98 -61.11 -21.74
CA ALA A 16 1.35 -59.81 -21.46
C ALA A 16 1.60 -59.41 -19.99
N THR A 17 2.60 -58.57 -19.76
CA THR A 17 2.79 -57.86 -18.48
C THR A 17 1.72 -56.79 -18.35
N THR A 18 0.74 -57.06 -17.51
CA THR A 18 -0.26 -56.08 -17.03
C THR A 18 0.48 -55.01 -16.22
N HIS A 19 0.77 -53.85 -16.81
CA HIS A 19 1.16 -52.66 -16.06
C HIS A 19 -0.03 -52.23 -15.21
N GLN A 20 0.03 -52.50 -13.90
CA GLN A 20 -0.80 -51.85 -12.91
C GLN A 20 -0.47 -50.34 -12.96
N HIS A 21 -1.41 -49.55 -13.45
CA HIS A 21 -1.37 -48.10 -13.45
C HIS A 21 -1.50 -47.64 -11.99
N ASN A 22 -0.38 -47.17 -11.42
CA ASN A 22 -0.31 -46.59 -10.08
C ASN A 22 -0.85 -45.13 -10.15
N PRO A 23 -1.98 -44.79 -9.49
CA PRO A 23 -2.58 -43.43 -9.66
C PRO A 23 -1.84 -42.30 -8.95
N HIS A 24 -0.61 -42.50 -8.48
CA HIS A 24 0.15 -41.52 -7.69
C HIS A 24 1.43 -40.98 -8.34
N ASP A 25 1.71 -41.30 -9.59
CA ASP A 25 2.74 -40.58 -10.35
C ASP A 25 2.15 -39.26 -10.92
N HIS A 26 1.99 -38.27 -10.05
CA HIS A 26 1.96 -36.89 -10.48
C HIS A 26 3.39 -36.52 -10.89
N ASP A 27 3.71 -36.78 -12.15
CA ASP A 27 4.84 -36.19 -12.85
C ASP A 27 4.73 -34.62 -12.71
N ASP A 28 5.38 -34.09 -11.69
CA ASP A 28 5.75 -32.68 -11.60
C ASP A 28 6.83 -32.39 -12.67
N HIS A 29 6.46 -32.54 -13.94
CA HIS A 29 7.21 -31.91 -15.03
C HIS A 29 7.12 -30.41 -14.81
N LYS A 30 8.08 -29.82 -14.07
CA LYS A 30 8.37 -28.39 -14.10
C LYS A 30 8.61 -28.05 -15.57
N ALA A 31 7.60 -27.49 -16.23
CA ALA A 31 7.72 -26.99 -17.59
C ALA A 31 8.94 -26.06 -17.63
N GLU A 32 9.91 -26.33 -18.49
CA GLU A 32 11.05 -25.45 -18.69
C GLU A 32 10.55 -24.02 -18.89
N PRO A 33 11.17 -23.02 -18.26
CA PRO A 33 10.72 -21.63 -18.36
C PRO A 33 10.72 -21.22 -19.85
N ASP A 34 9.55 -20.79 -20.35
CA ASP A 34 9.36 -20.31 -21.73
C ASP A 34 10.20 -19.05 -21.96
N VAL A 35 11.42 -19.25 -22.46
CA VAL A 35 12.40 -18.18 -22.71
C VAL A 35 12.16 -17.59 -24.11
N ASP A 36 11.80 -16.30 -24.15
CA ASP A 36 11.58 -15.54 -25.38
C ASP A 36 12.93 -15.19 -26.06
N ARG A 37 13.42 -16.10 -26.91
CA ARG A 37 14.69 -15.92 -27.66
C ARG A 37 14.66 -14.68 -28.57
N ALA A 38 13.49 -14.33 -29.12
CA ALA A 38 13.31 -13.14 -29.94
C ALA A 38 13.51 -11.85 -29.11
N TYR A 39 13.07 -11.86 -27.85
CA TYR A 39 13.34 -10.75 -26.93
C TYR A 39 14.84 -10.63 -26.62
N LEU A 40 15.54 -11.72 -26.37
CA LEU A 40 16.98 -11.71 -26.08
C LEU A 40 17.79 -11.18 -27.28
N ALA A 41 17.38 -11.52 -28.49
CA ALA A 41 18.02 -11.05 -29.72
C ALA A 41 17.67 -9.58 -30.07
N SER A 42 16.57 -9.04 -29.54
CA SER A 42 16.15 -7.66 -29.78
C SER A 42 17.09 -6.66 -29.11
N LYS A 43 17.28 -5.48 -29.75
CA LYS A 43 18.14 -4.38 -29.27
C LYS A 43 17.35 -3.06 -29.25
N GLY A 44 17.81 -2.11 -28.46
CA GLY A 44 17.27 -0.76 -28.42
C GLY A 44 15.93 -0.62 -27.69
N PHE A 45 15.13 0.36 -28.11
CA PHE A 45 13.90 0.76 -27.46
C PHE A 45 12.84 -0.36 -27.32
N PRO A 46 12.60 -1.25 -28.31
CA PRO A 46 11.63 -2.33 -28.17
C PRO A 46 11.95 -3.32 -27.02
N LYS A 47 13.25 -3.59 -26.79
CA LYS A 47 13.71 -4.41 -25.67
C LYS A 47 13.48 -3.69 -24.34
N PHE A 48 13.87 -2.41 -24.25
CA PHE A 48 13.69 -1.59 -23.06
C PHE A 48 12.21 -1.44 -22.68
N PHE A 49 11.34 -1.18 -23.66
CA PHE A 49 9.90 -1.01 -23.46
C PHE A 49 9.22 -2.24 -22.84
N ARG A 50 9.68 -3.45 -23.17
CA ARG A 50 9.15 -4.72 -22.63
C ARG A 50 9.83 -5.15 -21.33
N SER A 51 10.88 -4.43 -20.88
CA SER A 51 11.64 -4.80 -19.70
C SER A 51 10.87 -4.53 -18.42
N VAL A 52 11.11 -5.34 -17.38
CA VAL A 52 10.58 -5.15 -16.02
C VAL A 52 10.93 -3.75 -15.50
N LEU A 53 12.16 -3.29 -15.72
CA LEU A 53 12.62 -1.97 -15.29
C LEU A 53 11.71 -0.84 -15.78
N PHE A 54 11.43 -0.83 -17.10
CA PHE A 54 10.60 0.22 -17.69
C PHE A 54 9.16 0.17 -17.18
N GLN A 55 8.59 -1.03 -17.00
CA GLN A 55 7.25 -1.17 -16.44
C GLN A 55 7.16 -0.64 -15.00
N ILE A 56 8.19 -0.87 -14.19
CA ILE A 56 8.25 -0.38 -12.81
C ILE A 56 8.41 1.14 -12.77
N ILE A 57 9.21 1.72 -13.66
CA ILE A 57 9.30 3.18 -13.82
C ILE A 57 7.92 3.76 -14.18
N LEU A 58 7.18 3.15 -15.12
CA LEU A 58 5.83 3.59 -15.45
C LEU A 58 4.86 3.53 -14.25
N PHE A 59 4.91 2.46 -13.45
CA PHE A 59 4.15 2.40 -12.19
C PHE A 59 4.57 3.47 -11.19
N GLY A 60 5.86 3.78 -11.13
CA GLY A 60 6.40 4.89 -10.36
C GLY A 60 5.83 6.24 -10.81
N CYS A 61 5.77 6.50 -12.13
CA CYS A 61 5.17 7.71 -12.69
C CYS A 61 3.66 7.80 -12.39
N ILE A 62 2.91 6.71 -12.53
CA ILE A 62 1.48 6.67 -12.19
C ILE A 62 1.28 6.97 -10.70
N SER A 63 2.09 6.36 -9.83
CA SER A 63 2.01 6.58 -8.38
C SER A 63 2.43 8.00 -7.99
N PHE A 64 3.38 8.59 -8.71
CA PHE A 64 3.83 9.96 -8.52
C PHE A 64 2.70 10.97 -8.79
N VAL A 65 1.98 10.84 -9.91
CA VAL A 65 0.97 11.83 -10.31
C VAL A 65 -0.43 11.57 -9.73
N GLY A 66 -0.71 10.38 -9.21
CA GLY A 66 -1.99 10.03 -8.59
C GLY A 66 -1.89 10.01 -7.06
N PRO A 67 -1.57 8.85 -6.44
CA PRO A 67 -1.56 8.72 -4.99
C PRO A 67 -0.70 9.74 -4.26
N SER A 68 0.50 10.07 -4.78
CA SER A 68 1.38 11.04 -4.11
C SER A 68 0.87 12.47 -4.14
N ILE A 69 0.22 12.89 -5.23
CA ILE A 69 -0.41 14.22 -5.28
C ILE A 69 -1.61 14.25 -4.35
N PHE A 70 -2.40 13.17 -4.28
CA PHE A 70 -3.47 13.04 -3.30
C PHE A 70 -2.95 13.14 -1.86
N ASP A 71 -1.82 12.49 -1.55
CA ASP A 71 -1.15 12.59 -0.25
C ASP A 71 -0.66 14.02 0.02
N ALA A 72 -0.11 14.73 -0.98
CA ALA A 72 0.30 16.12 -0.84
C ALA A 72 -0.88 17.06 -0.53
N ILE A 73 -2.06 16.81 -1.11
CA ILE A 73 -3.30 17.53 -0.77
C ILE A 73 -3.76 17.18 0.65
N SER A 74 -3.79 15.89 0.99
CA SER A 74 -4.24 15.41 2.29
C SER A 74 -3.35 15.93 3.44
N ASN A 75 -2.04 15.97 3.22
CA ASN A 75 -1.06 16.46 4.20
C ASN A 75 -1.14 17.97 4.46
N LEU A 76 -1.88 18.75 3.64
CA LEU A 76 -2.24 20.13 3.97
C LEU A 76 -3.16 20.23 5.20
N GLY A 77 -3.71 19.12 5.67
CA GLY A 77 -4.81 19.09 6.62
C GLY A 77 -6.11 19.57 5.98
N GLY A 78 -7.21 18.87 6.23
CA GLY A 78 -8.49 19.18 5.61
C GLY A 78 -8.42 19.41 4.09
N GLY A 79 -7.58 18.67 3.37
CA GLY A 79 -7.38 18.84 1.93
C GLY A 79 -6.94 20.24 1.48
N GLY A 80 -6.47 21.08 2.41
CA GLY A 80 -6.12 22.47 2.12
C GLY A 80 -7.33 23.42 2.06
N LEU A 81 -8.54 22.96 2.30
CA LEU A 81 -9.74 23.81 2.39
C LEU A 81 -9.73 24.67 3.68
N SER A 82 -10.63 25.63 3.75
CA SER A 82 -10.74 26.54 4.90
C SER A 82 -11.19 25.81 6.18
N THR A 83 -12.01 24.77 6.03
CA THR A 83 -12.47 23.91 7.11
C THR A 83 -12.18 22.44 6.79
N PRO A 84 -11.93 21.57 7.79
CA PRO A 84 -11.55 20.19 7.53
C PRO A 84 -12.72 19.27 7.18
N TYR A 85 -13.94 19.66 7.51
CA TYR A 85 -15.10 18.74 7.57
C TYR A 85 -15.48 18.16 6.22
N LEU A 86 -15.58 18.99 5.20
CA LEU A 86 -15.90 18.57 3.83
C LEU A 86 -14.83 17.62 3.27
N ALA A 87 -13.56 17.98 3.43
CA ALA A 87 -12.46 17.15 2.93
C ALA A 87 -12.37 15.81 3.68
N ASN A 88 -12.66 15.81 4.99
CA ASN A 88 -12.73 14.58 5.78
C ASN A 88 -13.89 13.70 5.32
N LEU A 89 -15.07 14.26 5.02
CA LEU A 89 -16.19 13.51 4.45
C LEU A 89 -15.84 12.93 3.08
N ALA A 90 -15.24 13.73 2.19
CA ALA A 90 -14.77 13.29 0.87
C ALA A 90 -13.77 12.13 1.00
N THR A 91 -12.82 12.24 1.92
CA THR A 91 -11.81 11.21 2.18
C THR A 91 -12.44 9.95 2.81
N THR A 92 -13.45 10.10 3.66
CA THR A 92 -14.23 8.99 4.20
C THR A 92 -14.88 8.17 3.08
N LEU A 93 -15.58 8.85 2.16
CA LEU A 93 -16.22 8.20 1.01
C LEU A 93 -15.21 7.51 0.10
N ASN A 94 -14.04 8.13 -0.09
CA ASN A 94 -12.93 7.52 -0.83
C ASN A 94 -12.44 6.22 -0.18
N TYR A 95 -12.23 6.19 1.13
CA TYR A 95 -11.75 4.98 1.81
C TYR A 95 -12.83 3.91 2.01
N VAL A 96 -14.08 4.28 2.24
CA VAL A 96 -15.21 3.32 2.29
C VAL A 96 -15.34 2.60 0.96
N SER A 97 -15.43 3.34 -0.13
CA SER A 97 -15.56 2.76 -1.48
C SER A 97 -14.30 1.99 -1.90
N GLY A 98 -13.11 2.49 -1.55
CA GLY A 98 -11.83 1.84 -1.83
C GLY A 98 -11.64 0.53 -1.05
N SER A 99 -12.08 0.45 0.21
CA SER A 99 -11.97 -0.77 1.02
C SER A 99 -12.76 -1.93 0.41
N LEU A 100 -13.95 -1.66 -0.11
CA LEU A 100 -14.79 -2.65 -0.79
C LEU A 100 -14.09 -3.23 -2.03
N VAL A 101 -13.55 -2.35 -2.90
CA VAL A 101 -12.87 -2.80 -4.12
C VAL A 101 -11.55 -3.51 -3.81
N THR A 102 -10.80 -3.03 -2.83
CA THR A 102 -9.51 -3.64 -2.44
C THR A 102 -9.72 -5.07 -1.91
N LEU A 103 -10.80 -5.33 -1.19
CA LEU A 103 -11.14 -6.66 -0.70
C LEU A 103 -11.33 -7.67 -1.86
N PHE A 104 -11.98 -7.24 -2.95
CA PHE A 104 -12.21 -8.06 -4.14
C PHE A 104 -11.18 -7.85 -5.25
N GLY A 105 -10.17 -7.03 -5.01
CA GLY A 105 -9.22 -6.56 -6.02
C GLY A 105 -8.43 -7.66 -6.72
N GLY A 106 -8.02 -8.71 -6.00
CA GLY A 106 -7.27 -9.84 -6.57
C GLY A 106 -8.04 -10.53 -7.73
N PRO A 107 -9.25 -11.05 -7.50
CA PRO A 107 -10.11 -11.59 -8.55
C PRO A 107 -10.36 -10.62 -9.72
N LEU A 108 -10.61 -9.35 -9.43
CA LEU A 108 -10.86 -8.33 -10.45
C LEU A 108 -9.66 -8.15 -11.38
N ILE A 109 -8.44 -8.03 -10.81
CA ILE A 109 -7.23 -7.84 -11.60
C ILE A 109 -6.88 -9.08 -12.42
N ASN A 110 -7.15 -10.27 -11.92
CA ASN A 110 -6.98 -11.50 -12.66
C ASN A 110 -7.84 -11.54 -13.94
N LYS A 111 -9.00 -10.90 -13.94
CA LYS A 111 -9.90 -10.82 -15.11
C LYS A 111 -9.58 -9.65 -16.04
N ILE A 112 -9.41 -8.46 -15.49
CA ILE A 112 -9.20 -7.21 -16.25
C ILE A 112 -7.74 -7.10 -16.72
N GLY A 113 -6.80 -7.61 -15.92
CA GLY A 113 -5.36 -7.49 -16.13
C GLY A 113 -4.77 -6.21 -15.56
N ILE A 114 -3.48 -6.26 -15.24
CA ILE A 114 -2.73 -5.20 -14.54
C ILE A 114 -2.77 -3.86 -15.30
N LYS A 115 -2.56 -3.87 -16.62
CA LYS A 115 -2.57 -2.66 -17.46
C LYS A 115 -3.90 -1.92 -17.41
N TRP A 116 -4.99 -2.61 -17.70
CA TRP A 116 -6.31 -1.98 -17.78
C TRP A 116 -6.85 -1.57 -16.42
N SER A 117 -6.54 -2.31 -15.36
CA SER A 117 -6.85 -1.92 -13.99
C SER A 117 -6.15 -0.61 -13.62
N SER A 118 -4.86 -0.46 -13.95
CA SER A 118 -4.12 0.77 -13.70
C SER A 118 -4.64 1.94 -14.55
N PHE A 119 -5.08 1.69 -15.79
CA PHE A 119 -5.67 2.70 -16.65
C PHE A 119 -7.00 3.22 -16.10
N ILE A 120 -7.91 2.32 -15.68
CA ILE A 120 -9.18 2.68 -15.06
C ILE A 120 -8.95 3.55 -13.82
N ALA A 121 -7.98 3.15 -12.97
CA ALA A 121 -7.65 3.93 -11.79
C ALA A 121 -7.15 5.33 -12.13
N SER A 122 -6.28 5.47 -13.14
CA SER A 122 -5.67 6.74 -13.50
C SER A 122 -6.65 7.76 -14.11
N LEU A 123 -7.80 7.32 -14.64
CA LEU A 123 -8.85 8.21 -15.13
C LEU A 123 -9.52 9.01 -14.00
N ALA A 124 -9.50 8.50 -12.77
CA ALA A 124 -10.10 9.19 -11.63
C ALA A 124 -9.20 10.28 -11.01
N PHE A 125 -7.89 10.27 -11.27
CA PHE A 125 -6.98 11.26 -10.68
C PHE A 125 -7.40 12.70 -11.04
N PRO A 126 -7.57 13.09 -12.33
CA PRO A 126 -7.98 14.44 -12.67
C PRO A 126 -9.35 14.81 -12.12
N LEU A 127 -10.24 13.84 -11.90
CA LEU A 127 -11.54 14.10 -11.30
C LEU A 127 -11.38 14.61 -9.87
N VAL A 128 -10.48 14.03 -9.07
CA VAL A 128 -10.23 14.45 -7.69
C VAL A 128 -9.64 15.86 -7.65
N GLY A 129 -8.61 16.14 -8.43
CA GLY A 129 -8.02 17.48 -8.53
C GLY A 129 -9.04 18.53 -8.96
N SER A 130 -9.90 18.20 -9.94
CA SER A 130 -11.00 19.10 -10.36
C SER A 130 -12.02 19.31 -9.25
N GLY A 131 -12.29 18.29 -8.42
CA GLY A 131 -13.19 18.35 -7.28
C GLY A 131 -12.71 19.37 -6.24
N TYR A 132 -11.45 19.26 -5.82
CA TYR A 132 -10.84 20.25 -4.90
C TYR A 132 -10.77 21.65 -5.51
N TYR A 133 -10.45 21.78 -6.80
CA TYR A 133 -10.44 23.06 -7.49
C TYR A 133 -11.82 23.73 -7.51
N LEU A 134 -12.88 22.99 -7.91
CA LEU A 134 -14.24 23.52 -7.99
C LEU A 134 -14.81 23.87 -6.62
N SER A 135 -14.54 23.06 -5.60
CA SER A 135 -14.92 23.36 -4.22
C SER A 135 -14.21 24.63 -3.72
N ALA A 136 -12.88 24.73 -3.89
CA ALA A 136 -12.10 25.87 -3.40
C ALA A 136 -12.38 27.18 -4.16
N ARG A 137 -12.72 27.14 -5.45
CA ARG A 137 -12.92 28.31 -6.30
C ARG A 137 -14.37 28.76 -6.38
N TYR A 138 -15.30 27.81 -6.48
CA TYR A 138 -16.70 28.08 -6.78
C TYR A 138 -17.67 27.58 -5.72
N GLY A 139 -17.20 26.90 -4.65
CA GLY A 139 -18.04 26.34 -3.60
C GLY A 139 -18.91 25.15 -4.06
N VAL A 140 -18.48 24.40 -5.09
CA VAL A 140 -19.23 23.26 -5.61
C VAL A 140 -18.82 21.99 -4.85
N ASP A 141 -19.34 21.85 -3.63
CA ASP A 141 -18.90 20.85 -2.66
C ASP A 141 -19.43 19.44 -2.98
N TRP A 142 -20.65 19.33 -3.52
CA TRP A 142 -21.23 18.03 -3.87
C TRP A 142 -20.40 17.28 -4.92
N TYR A 143 -19.79 18.00 -5.85
CA TYR A 143 -18.97 17.40 -6.89
C TYR A 143 -17.72 16.75 -6.29
N LEU A 144 -17.08 17.40 -5.31
CA LEU A 144 -15.92 16.81 -4.59
C LEU A 144 -16.29 15.47 -3.95
N LEU A 145 -17.47 15.35 -3.33
CA LEU A 145 -17.91 14.11 -2.71
C LEU A 145 -18.13 12.99 -3.74
N VAL A 146 -18.72 13.31 -4.89
CA VAL A 146 -18.95 12.34 -5.97
C VAL A 146 -17.62 11.85 -6.56
N VAL A 147 -16.71 12.76 -6.92
CA VAL A 147 -15.46 12.36 -7.58
C VAL A 147 -14.51 11.63 -6.63
N THR A 148 -14.50 11.94 -5.35
CA THR A 148 -13.71 11.19 -4.37
C THR A 148 -14.27 9.80 -4.11
N THR A 149 -15.59 9.62 -4.17
CA THR A 149 -16.22 8.29 -4.13
C THR A 149 -15.81 7.46 -5.35
N ILE A 150 -15.86 8.03 -6.56
CA ILE A 150 -15.39 7.37 -7.79
C ILE A 150 -13.90 7.04 -7.69
N ASN A 151 -13.08 7.94 -7.17
CA ASN A 151 -11.66 7.69 -6.96
C ASN A 151 -11.43 6.50 -6.01
N GLY A 152 -12.18 6.40 -4.92
CA GLY A 152 -12.08 5.26 -4.01
C GLY A 152 -12.36 3.93 -4.72
N LEU A 153 -13.43 3.85 -5.52
CA LEU A 153 -13.74 2.66 -6.32
C LEU A 153 -12.61 2.30 -7.29
N THR A 154 -11.94 3.29 -7.88
CA THR A 154 -10.90 3.06 -8.88
C THR A 154 -9.50 2.90 -8.27
N ALA A 155 -9.19 3.57 -7.16
CA ALA A 155 -7.89 3.47 -6.48
C ALA A 155 -7.58 2.05 -6.01
N GLY A 156 -8.60 1.28 -5.62
CA GLY A 156 -8.44 -0.13 -5.28
C GLY A 156 -7.81 -0.94 -6.42
N PHE A 157 -8.15 -0.65 -7.67
CA PHE A 157 -7.54 -1.27 -8.85
C PHE A 157 -6.05 -0.93 -8.97
N LEU A 158 -5.65 0.31 -8.71
CA LEU A 158 -4.23 0.70 -8.76
C LEU A 158 -3.41 0.02 -7.67
N TYR A 159 -3.89 0.07 -6.43
CA TYR A 159 -3.17 -0.53 -5.30
C TYR A 159 -2.93 -2.01 -5.50
N VAL A 160 -3.94 -2.76 -5.94
CA VAL A 160 -3.79 -4.20 -6.17
C VAL A 160 -2.95 -4.47 -7.42
N SER A 161 -3.13 -3.72 -8.52
CA SER A 161 -2.36 -3.92 -9.75
C SER A 161 -0.88 -3.60 -9.58
N SER A 162 -0.55 -2.48 -8.91
CA SER A 162 0.84 -2.11 -8.64
C SER A 162 1.53 -3.11 -7.71
N THR A 163 0.87 -3.52 -6.61
CA THR A 163 1.42 -4.51 -5.68
C THR A 163 1.63 -5.85 -6.37
N THR A 164 0.66 -6.31 -7.18
CA THR A 164 0.80 -7.54 -7.97
C THR A 164 1.97 -7.43 -8.95
N ALA A 165 2.10 -6.31 -9.68
CA ALA A 165 3.21 -6.10 -10.60
C ALA A 165 4.57 -6.12 -9.87
N MET A 166 4.69 -5.45 -8.71
CA MET A 166 5.92 -5.44 -7.92
C MET A 166 6.32 -6.82 -7.39
N GLN A 167 5.35 -7.69 -7.13
CA GLN A 167 5.63 -9.04 -6.63
C GLN A 167 5.89 -10.06 -7.74
N THR A 168 5.31 -9.88 -8.93
CA THR A 168 5.34 -10.88 -10.00
C THR A 168 6.33 -10.56 -11.13
N TYR A 169 6.55 -9.29 -11.45
CA TYR A 169 7.41 -8.90 -12.57
C TYR A 169 8.89 -9.13 -12.30
N PRO A 170 9.46 -8.65 -11.17
CA PRO A 170 10.86 -8.86 -10.87
C PRO A 170 11.18 -10.31 -10.55
N ASP A 171 12.43 -10.68 -10.78
CA ASP A 171 12.98 -11.91 -10.23
C ASP A 171 13.11 -11.80 -8.70
N GLN A 172 13.10 -12.92 -7.98
CA GLN A 172 13.16 -12.92 -6.51
C GLN A 172 14.38 -12.17 -5.98
N ARG A 173 15.53 -12.29 -6.67
CA ARG A 173 16.80 -11.64 -6.31
C ARG A 173 16.74 -10.12 -6.44
N ASP A 174 16.01 -9.58 -7.41
CA ASP A 174 15.96 -8.15 -7.72
C ASP A 174 14.70 -7.47 -7.13
N ARG A 175 13.78 -8.23 -6.50
CA ARG A 175 12.46 -7.74 -6.05
C ARG A 175 12.57 -6.56 -5.09
N GLY A 176 13.47 -6.65 -4.11
CA GLY A 176 13.67 -5.57 -3.14
C GLY A 176 14.14 -4.27 -3.77
N TRP A 177 15.06 -4.34 -4.75
CA TRP A 177 15.53 -3.18 -5.50
C TRP A 177 14.40 -2.48 -6.27
N TYR A 178 13.61 -3.25 -7.01
CA TYR A 178 12.51 -2.69 -7.80
C TYR A 178 11.39 -2.13 -6.94
N LEU A 179 11.07 -2.78 -5.82
CA LEU A 179 10.11 -2.28 -4.82
C LEU A 179 10.61 -0.96 -4.21
N GLY A 180 11.89 -0.89 -3.87
CA GLY A 180 12.54 0.32 -3.37
C GLY A 180 12.48 1.48 -4.37
N MET A 181 12.76 1.22 -5.64
CA MET A 181 12.70 2.21 -6.71
C MET A 181 11.27 2.74 -6.92
N TRP A 182 10.27 1.86 -7.00
CA TRP A 182 8.87 2.27 -7.09
C TRP A 182 8.44 3.11 -5.88
N SER A 183 8.78 2.68 -4.67
CA SER A 183 8.47 3.40 -3.43
C SER A 183 9.17 4.77 -3.39
N ALA A 184 10.42 4.87 -3.83
CA ALA A 184 11.13 6.14 -3.91
C ALA A 184 10.46 7.12 -4.89
N MET A 185 10.05 6.65 -6.07
CA MET A 185 9.31 7.46 -7.04
C MET A 185 7.95 7.92 -6.50
N MET A 186 7.22 7.05 -5.84
CA MET A 186 5.97 7.38 -5.19
C MET A 186 6.18 8.46 -4.11
N ASN A 187 7.13 8.28 -3.20
CA ASN A 187 7.39 9.25 -2.13
C ASN A 187 7.96 10.58 -2.64
N SER A 188 8.71 10.57 -3.75
CA SER A 188 9.21 11.82 -4.35
C SER A 188 8.09 12.73 -4.83
N GLY A 189 6.94 12.18 -5.25
CA GLY A 189 5.77 12.95 -5.62
C GLY A 189 5.19 13.75 -4.45
N ALA A 190 5.15 13.16 -3.25
CA ALA A 190 4.71 13.85 -2.04
C ALA A 190 5.66 15.03 -1.68
N VAL A 191 6.98 14.85 -1.86
CA VAL A 191 7.97 15.92 -1.65
C VAL A 191 7.78 17.05 -2.67
N VAL A 192 7.67 16.72 -3.96
CA VAL A 192 7.46 17.70 -5.03
C VAL A 192 6.14 18.45 -4.83
N GLY A 193 5.05 17.73 -4.53
CA GLY A 193 3.75 18.35 -4.20
C GLY A 193 3.85 19.25 -2.97
N GLY A 194 4.61 18.85 -1.95
CA GLY A 194 4.89 19.66 -0.76
C GLY A 194 5.64 20.95 -1.09
N ILE A 195 6.67 20.89 -1.93
CA ILE A 195 7.41 22.07 -2.39
C ILE A 195 6.49 23.02 -3.16
N ILE A 196 5.68 22.51 -4.09
CA ILE A 196 4.68 23.30 -4.84
C ILE A 196 3.72 24.01 -3.88
N ASN A 197 3.15 23.25 -2.92
CA ASN A 197 2.26 23.79 -1.89
C ASN A 197 2.94 24.91 -1.11
N PHE A 198 4.16 24.71 -0.66
CA PHE A 198 4.88 25.68 0.16
C PHE A 198 5.21 26.95 -0.62
N VAL A 199 5.77 26.82 -1.83
CA VAL A 199 6.14 27.99 -2.66
C VAL A 199 4.92 28.86 -2.98
N ILE A 200 3.80 28.23 -3.34
CA ILE A 200 2.57 28.97 -3.70
C ILE A 200 1.96 29.67 -2.48
N ASN A 201 1.96 29.02 -1.34
CA ASN A 201 1.22 29.48 -0.16
C ASN A 201 2.12 30.19 0.89
N TYR A 202 3.42 30.39 0.60
CA TYR A 202 4.40 30.97 1.53
C TYR A 202 3.96 32.30 2.12
N ARG A 203 3.30 33.17 1.34
CA ARG A 203 2.86 34.52 1.80
C ARG A 203 1.56 34.47 2.62
N ARG A 204 0.92 33.32 2.78
CA ARG A 204 -0.36 33.18 3.51
C ARG A 204 -0.12 32.83 4.98
N SER A 205 0.04 33.85 5.82
CA SER A 205 0.32 33.69 7.26
C SER A 205 -0.94 33.52 8.13
N GLY A 206 -2.14 33.73 7.58
CA GLY A 206 -3.41 33.59 8.31
C GLY A 206 -4.01 32.20 8.22
N ALA A 207 -5.09 31.98 8.99
CA ALA A 207 -5.96 30.81 8.83
C ALA A 207 -6.75 30.90 7.51
N GLY A 208 -7.29 29.76 7.04
CA GLY A 208 -8.12 29.69 5.83
C GLY A 208 -7.70 28.59 4.86
N GLY A 209 -8.16 28.68 3.62
CA GLY A 209 -7.83 27.74 2.56
C GLY A 209 -6.55 28.11 1.80
N VAL A 210 -5.92 27.10 1.19
CA VAL A 210 -4.81 27.33 0.25
C VAL A 210 -5.29 28.04 -1.02
N ALA A 211 -4.36 28.60 -1.79
CA ALA A 211 -4.70 29.23 -3.06
C ALA A 211 -5.35 28.20 -4.01
N TRP A 212 -6.50 28.52 -4.59
CA TRP A 212 -7.24 27.64 -5.49
C TRP A 212 -6.42 27.15 -6.69
N PHE A 213 -5.48 27.98 -7.17
CA PHE A 213 -4.60 27.61 -8.29
C PHE A 213 -3.56 26.53 -7.90
N THR A 214 -3.35 26.24 -6.61
CA THR A 214 -2.58 25.09 -6.16
C THR A 214 -3.19 23.80 -6.69
N TYR A 215 -4.51 23.66 -6.58
CA TYR A 215 -5.22 22.49 -7.10
C TYR A 215 -5.20 22.40 -8.64
N LEU A 216 -5.16 23.55 -9.33
CA LEU A 216 -5.06 23.59 -10.79
C LEU A 216 -3.72 23.02 -11.29
N ILE A 217 -2.63 23.30 -10.57
CA ILE A 217 -1.32 22.72 -10.89
C ILE A 217 -1.33 21.21 -10.66
N PHE A 218 -1.92 20.76 -9.55
CA PHE A 218 -2.05 19.32 -9.27
C PHE A 218 -2.93 18.63 -10.30
N LEU A 219 -4.06 19.22 -10.68
CA LEU A 219 -4.92 18.73 -11.76
C LEU A 219 -4.13 18.55 -13.08
N GLY A 220 -3.27 19.51 -13.43
CA GLY A 220 -2.40 19.39 -14.60
C GLY A 220 -1.46 18.19 -14.54
N LEU A 221 -0.86 17.92 -13.37
CA LEU A 221 -0.04 16.74 -13.16
C LEU A 221 -0.86 15.44 -13.23
N GLU A 222 -2.02 15.41 -12.57
CA GLU A 222 -2.92 14.26 -12.53
C GLU A 222 -3.43 13.87 -13.92
N CYS A 223 -3.64 14.85 -14.82
CA CYS A 223 -4.01 14.61 -16.21
C CYS A 223 -2.96 13.82 -17.00
N THR A 224 -1.71 13.71 -16.52
CA THR A 224 -0.71 12.86 -17.18
C THR A 224 -0.82 11.39 -16.79
N GLY A 225 -1.58 11.07 -15.74
CA GLY A 225 -1.63 9.72 -15.16
C GLY A 225 -2.10 8.64 -16.14
N PHE A 226 -3.16 8.92 -16.91
CA PHE A 226 -3.68 7.97 -17.88
C PHE A 226 -2.72 7.74 -19.07
N ILE A 227 -1.88 8.73 -19.41
CA ILE A 227 -0.86 8.60 -20.45
C ILE A 227 0.17 7.55 -20.01
N TRP A 228 0.68 7.66 -18.79
CA TRP A 228 1.61 6.68 -18.23
C TRP A 228 1.00 5.27 -18.15
N ALA A 229 -0.29 5.18 -17.78
CA ALA A 229 -1.00 3.89 -17.71
C ALA A 229 -1.20 3.26 -19.10
N LEU A 230 -1.46 4.04 -20.15
CA LEU A 230 -1.55 3.55 -21.53
C LEU A 230 -0.23 2.98 -22.03
N LEU A 231 0.91 3.54 -21.60
CA LEU A 231 2.24 3.05 -21.94
C LEU A 231 2.59 1.71 -21.30
N LEU A 232 1.88 1.28 -20.25
CA LEU A 232 2.08 -0.04 -19.66
C LEU A 232 1.92 -1.14 -20.69
N SER A 233 2.83 -2.10 -20.68
CA SER A 233 2.72 -3.30 -21.51
C SER A 233 1.73 -4.29 -20.89
N PRO A 234 0.93 -5.03 -21.69
CA PRO A 234 0.22 -6.19 -21.19
C PRO A 234 1.20 -7.17 -20.52
N THR A 235 0.81 -7.77 -19.39
CA THR A 235 1.69 -8.64 -18.58
C THR A 235 2.31 -9.78 -19.40
N ALA A 236 1.58 -10.32 -20.38
CA ALA A 236 2.07 -11.36 -21.27
C ALA A 236 3.27 -10.93 -22.15
N ARG A 237 3.46 -9.63 -22.37
CA ARG A 237 4.57 -9.06 -23.16
C ARG A 237 5.76 -8.62 -22.31
N VAL A 238 5.61 -8.51 -21.00
CA VAL A 238 6.70 -8.14 -20.09
C VAL A 238 7.71 -9.28 -20.04
N ARG A 239 9.01 -8.93 -20.01
CA ARG A 239 10.11 -9.89 -19.98
C ARG A 239 11.12 -9.49 -18.91
N ARG A 240 11.61 -10.50 -18.21
CA ARG A 240 12.74 -10.39 -17.30
C ARG A 240 14.06 -10.28 -18.09
N LYS A 241 15.15 -10.01 -17.39
CA LYS A 241 16.48 -9.89 -18.02
C LYS A 241 16.92 -11.16 -18.76
N ASP A 242 16.54 -12.30 -18.23
CA ASP A 242 16.80 -13.64 -18.77
C ASP A 242 15.85 -14.08 -19.91
N GLY A 243 14.90 -13.22 -20.28
CA GLY A 243 13.92 -13.50 -21.33
C GLY A 243 12.70 -14.29 -20.85
N THR A 244 12.63 -14.66 -19.57
CA THR A 244 11.48 -15.39 -19.00
C THR A 244 10.26 -14.48 -18.87
N ARG A 245 9.07 -15.09 -18.82
CA ARG A 245 7.80 -14.38 -18.56
C ARG A 245 7.53 -14.32 -17.06
N PRO A 246 6.94 -13.23 -16.55
CA PRO A 246 6.38 -13.23 -15.20
C PRO A 246 5.35 -14.34 -15.06
N ASP A 247 5.44 -15.11 -13.98
CA ASP A 247 4.50 -16.21 -13.72
C ASP A 247 3.10 -15.65 -13.39
N LEU A 248 2.12 -16.06 -14.19
CA LEU A 248 0.71 -15.71 -14.06
C LEU A 248 -0.12 -16.93 -13.62
N SER A 249 0.48 -17.92 -13.01
CA SER A 249 -0.13 -19.23 -12.68
C SER A 249 -1.40 -19.15 -11.81
N GLY A 250 -1.83 -17.97 -11.39
CA GLY A 250 -3.13 -17.74 -10.72
C GLY A 250 -4.34 -17.51 -11.63
N ARG A 251 -4.16 -17.47 -12.96
CA ARG A 251 -5.18 -16.97 -13.90
C ARG A 251 -6.39 -17.90 -14.11
N ASN A 252 -6.30 -19.17 -13.71
CA ASN A 252 -7.32 -20.20 -13.97
C ASN A 252 -8.21 -20.53 -12.75
N VAL A 253 -8.13 -19.74 -11.66
CA VAL A 253 -8.98 -19.98 -10.50
C VAL A 253 -10.37 -19.42 -10.74
N THR A 254 -11.40 -20.18 -10.38
CA THR A 254 -12.79 -19.72 -10.46
C THR A 254 -13.08 -18.67 -9.39
N TRP A 255 -14.01 -17.75 -9.66
CA TRP A 255 -14.44 -16.75 -8.66
C TRP A 255 -14.81 -17.38 -7.32
N LYS A 256 -15.53 -18.51 -7.37
CA LYS A 256 -15.94 -19.25 -6.17
C LYS A 256 -14.72 -19.72 -5.36
N GLY A 257 -13.73 -20.31 -6.03
CA GLY A 257 -12.51 -20.79 -5.37
C GLY A 257 -11.68 -19.66 -4.75
N GLU A 258 -11.57 -18.50 -5.39
CA GLU A 258 -10.88 -17.33 -4.80
C GLU A 258 -11.62 -16.76 -3.59
N LEU A 259 -12.96 -16.67 -3.63
CA LEU A 259 -13.75 -16.22 -2.50
C LEU A 259 -13.70 -17.19 -1.33
N GLU A 260 -13.77 -18.51 -1.59
CA GLU A 260 -13.63 -19.53 -0.55
C GLU A 260 -12.24 -19.47 0.10
N ALA A 261 -11.18 -19.30 -0.68
CA ALA A 261 -9.83 -19.18 -0.17
C ALA A 261 -9.63 -17.89 0.63
N LEU A 262 -10.18 -16.77 0.19
CA LEU A 262 -10.16 -15.51 0.93
C LEU A 262 -10.92 -15.65 2.26
N TRP A 263 -12.09 -16.29 2.23
CA TRP A 263 -12.90 -16.54 3.44
C TRP A 263 -12.21 -17.45 4.43
N ALA A 264 -11.59 -18.53 3.95
CA ALA A 264 -10.78 -19.43 4.77
C ALA A 264 -9.61 -18.70 5.43
N HIS A 265 -8.94 -17.80 4.67
CA HIS A 265 -7.86 -16.96 5.19
C HIS A 265 -8.35 -15.96 6.22
N ALA A 266 -9.47 -15.29 5.96
CA ALA A 266 -10.07 -14.33 6.88
C ALA A 266 -10.51 -14.98 8.22
N ARG A 267 -10.85 -16.27 8.24
CA ARG A 267 -11.20 -17.01 9.46
C ARG A 267 -10.01 -17.38 10.35
N GLN A 268 -8.78 -17.24 9.88
CA GLN A 268 -7.59 -17.56 10.68
C GLN A 268 -7.48 -16.63 11.89
N LYS A 269 -7.03 -17.16 13.04
CA LYS A 269 -6.81 -16.37 14.26
C LYS A 269 -5.83 -15.21 14.04
N THR A 270 -4.81 -15.42 13.23
CA THR A 270 -3.82 -14.40 12.86
C THR A 270 -4.47 -13.23 12.14
N SER A 271 -5.43 -13.45 11.24
CA SER A 271 -6.16 -12.38 10.54
C SER A 271 -6.94 -11.49 11.51
N TRP A 272 -7.61 -12.07 12.52
CA TRP A 272 -8.33 -11.30 13.53
C TRP A 272 -7.40 -10.56 14.49
N LEU A 273 -6.28 -11.16 14.87
CA LEU A 273 -5.26 -10.47 15.68
C LEU A 273 -4.63 -9.29 14.97
N VAL A 274 -4.50 -9.36 13.64
CA VAL A 274 -3.97 -8.28 12.80
C VAL A 274 -5.02 -7.20 12.54
N PHE A 275 -6.32 -7.51 12.60
CA PHE A 275 -7.40 -6.57 12.30
C PHE A 275 -7.28 -5.27 13.11
N VAL A 276 -7.21 -5.37 14.46
CA VAL A 276 -7.18 -4.18 15.33
C VAL A 276 -5.92 -3.32 15.12
N PRO A 277 -4.69 -3.88 15.08
CA PRO A 277 -3.49 -3.11 14.76
C PRO A 277 -3.51 -2.49 13.36
N ALA A 278 -4.01 -3.20 12.35
CA ALA A 278 -4.13 -2.68 10.99
C ALA A 278 -5.13 -1.52 10.91
N PHE A 279 -6.29 -1.68 11.54
CA PHE A 279 -7.32 -0.63 11.66
C PHE A 279 -6.76 0.63 12.31
N TYR A 280 -5.95 0.47 13.36
CA TYR A 280 -5.32 1.57 14.08
C TYR A 280 -4.22 2.28 13.28
N SER A 281 -3.47 1.57 12.43
CA SER A 281 -2.17 2.01 11.88
C SER A 281 -2.16 3.40 11.24
N PHE A 282 -3.24 3.81 10.58
CA PHE A 282 -3.43 5.14 9.99
C PHE A 282 -4.67 5.88 10.50
N PHE A 283 -5.21 5.44 11.62
CA PHE A 283 -6.39 6.08 12.22
C PHE A 283 -6.13 7.55 12.58
N TYR A 284 -4.89 7.91 12.88
CA TYR A 284 -4.51 9.30 13.22
C TYR A 284 -4.76 10.31 12.08
N GLY A 285 -4.92 9.86 10.83
CA GLY A 285 -4.93 10.72 9.65
C GLY A 285 -6.01 11.82 9.70
N GLY A 286 -7.27 11.44 9.95
CA GLY A 286 -8.36 12.41 10.09
C GLY A 286 -8.16 13.37 11.25
N THR A 287 -7.77 12.86 12.42
CA THR A 287 -7.53 13.66 13.63
C THR A 287 -6.40 14.67 13.45
N MET A 288 -5.28 14.23 12.87
CA MET A 288 -4.13 15.11 12.62
C MET A 288 -4.40 16.13 11.53
N GLY A 289 -5.13 15.73 10.47
CA GLY A 289 -5.58 16.66 9.43
C GLY A 289 -6.48 17.77 9.97
N THR A 290 -7.40 17.40 10.86
CA THR A 290 -8.29 18.37 11.55
C THR A 290 -7.49 19.29 12.47
N TYR A 291 -6.57 18.74 13.28
CA TYR A 291 -5.69 19.51 14.15
C TYR A 291 -4.88 20.57 13.39
N LEU A 292 -4.26 20.17 12.26
CA LEU A 292 -3.54 21.13 11.42
C LEU A 292 -4.44 22.24 10.87
N THR A 293 -5.64 21.89 10.41
CA THR A 293 -6.55 22.85 9.77
C THR A 293 -7.08 23.86 10.78
N LEU A 294 -7.40 23.43 11.98
CA LEU A 294 -7.99 24.29 13.01
C LEU A 294 -6.97 25.27 13.63
N HIS A 295 -5.71 24.85 13.77
CA HIS A 295 -4.77 25.60 14.61
C HIS A 295 -3.58 26.21 13.87
N PHE A 296 -3.30 25.83 12.62
CA PHE A 296 -2.12 26.29 11.90
C PHE A 296 -2.45 27.21 10.72
N SER A 297 -1.56 28.16 10.47
CA SER A 297 -1.65 29.04 9.30
C SER A 297 -1.57 28.25 7.99
N VAL A 298 -2.07 28.82 6.90
CA VAL A 298 -1.97 28.21 5.56
C VAL A 298 -0.49 27.95 5.19
N ARG A 299 0.41 28.88 5.53
CA ARG A 299 1.85 28.71 5.32
C ARG A 299 2.42 27.55 6.14
N ALA A 300 2.03 27.41 7.40
CA ALA A 300 2.48 26.32 8.27
C ALA A 300 2.00 24.94 7.74
N ARG A 301 0.74 24.86 7.28
CA ARG A 301 0.17 23.67 6.66
C ARG A 301 0.88 23.30 5.36
N ALA A 302 1.16 24.30 4.52
CA ALA A 302 1.92 24.10 3.29
C ALA A 302 3.36 23.65 3.58
N LEU A 303 4.01 24.21 4.60
CA LEU A 303 5.34 23.76 5.08
C LEU A 303 5.30 22.32 5.60
N SER A 304 4.23 21.94 6.30
CA SER A 304 4.03 20.57 6.79
C SER A 304 4.05 19.53 5.66
N THR A 305 3.44 19.83 4.50
CA THR A 305 3.43 18.89 3.36
C THR A 305 4.82 18.61 2.79
N MET A 306 5.78 19.50 3.04
CA MET A 306 7.18 19.34 2.65
C MET A 306 8.00 18.66 3.77
N ILE A 307 7.92 19.17 5.00
CA ILE A 307 8.73 18.68 6.14
C ILE A 307 8.37 17.23 6.48
N THR A 308 7.07 16.91 6.53
CA THR A 308 6.61 15.58 6.95
C THR A 308 7.23 14.44 6.12
N PRO A 309 7.12 14.41 4.78
CA PRO A 309 7.75 13.36 3.99
C PRO A 309 9.28 13.43 4.02
N MET A 310 9.88 14.63 4.05
CA MET A 310 11.34 14.78 4.13
C MET A 310 11.93 14.18 5.41
N CYS A 311 11.22 14.27 6.53
CA CYS A 311 11.63 13.66 7.80
C CYS A 311 11.27 12.18 7.86
N THR A 312 10.06 11.83 7.43
CA THR A 312 9.53 10.46 7.58
C THR A 312 10.24 9.45 6.69
N ILE A 313 10.55 9.79 5.43
CA ILE A 313 11.17 8.86 4.48
C ILE A 313 12.52 8.32 4.98
N PRO A 314 13.51 9.15 5.37
CA PRO A 314 14.78 8.65 5.90
C PRO A 314 14.61 7.82 7.18
N MET A 315 13.69 8.26 8.08
CA MET A 315 13.44 7.56 9.33
C MET A 315 12.82 6.17 9.10
N VAL A 316 11.90 6.04 8.15
CA VAL A 316 11.30 4.75 7.77
C VAL A 316 12.33 3.82 7.12
N MET A 317 13.24 4.36 6.29
CA MET A 317 14.33 3.57 5.70
C MET A 317 15.30 3.03 6.75
N VAL A 318 15.70 3.86 7.71
CA VAL A 318 16.55 3.45 8.86
C VAL A 318 15.81 2.40 9.70
N TYR A 319 14.53 2.64 9.97
CA TYR A 319 13.71 1.72 10.74
C TYR A 319 13.56 0.34 10.08
N GLY A 320 13.36 0.29 8.76
CA GLY A 320 13.35 -0.96 8.01
C GLY A 320 14.64 -1.76 8.15
N LYS A 321 15.80 -1.09 8.04
CA LYS A 321 17.10 -1.74 8.27
C LYS A 321 17.27 -2.27 9.71
N LEU A 322 16.72 -1.57 10.71
CA LEU A 322 16.75 -2.03 12.10
C LEU A 322 15.90 -3.29 12.29
N LEU A 323 14.75 -3.39 11.63
CA LEU A 323 13.90 -4.59 11.63
C LEU A 323 14.58 -5.80 10.98
N ASP A 324 15.42 -5.58 9.97
CA ASP A 324 16.14 -6.65 9.27
C ASP A 324 17.45 -7.07 9.94
N MET A 325 17.86 -6.38 11.01
CA MET A 325 19.13 -6.65 11.70
C MET A 325 19.13 -8.02 12.38
N GLN A 326 19.88 -8.97 11.85
CA GLN A 326 19.92 -10.37 12.29
C GLN A 326 20.61 -10.62 13.64
N ARG A 327 21.12 -9.56 14.30
CA ARG A 327 21.76 -9.68 15.61
C ARG A 327 20.82 -10.20 16.71
N TRP A 328 19.51 -9.94 16.56
CA TRP A 328 18.48 -10.33 17.52
C TRP A 328 17.51 -11.33 16.91
N SER A 329 16.88 -12.17 17.77
CA SER A 329 15.84 -13.10 17.33
C SER A 329 14.65 -12.34 16.71
N GLN A 330 13.89 -12.98 15.82
CA GLN A 330 12.72 -12.36 15.20
C GLN A 330 11.72 -11.84 16.24
N ARG A 331 11.48 -12.63 17.30
CA ARG A 331 10.57 -12.25 18.39
C ARG A 331 11.09 -11.03 19.16
N THR A 332 12.39 -10.94 19.45
CA THR A 332 12.99 -9.76 20.08
C THR A 332 12.84 -8.51 19.21
N ARG A 333 13.09 -8.63 17.91
CA ARG A 333 12.89 -7.53 16.95
C ARG A 333 11.43 -7.06 16.92
N ALA A 334 10.46 -7.99 16.96
CA ALA A 334 9.04 -7.65 17.02
C ALA A 334 8.67 -6.88 18.30
N TRP A 335 9.26 -7.24 19.46
CA TRP A 335 9.08 -6.49 20.72
C TRP A 335 9.69 -5.10 20.65
N MET A 336 10.92 -4.98 20.14
CA MET A 336 11.54 -3.66 19.95
C MET A 336 10.75 -2.80 18.99
N ALA A 337 10.21 -3.39 17.91
CA ALA A 337 9.33 -2.71 16.99
C ALA A 337 8.08 -2.17 17.68
N LEU A 338 7.40 -2.97 18.50
CA LEU A 338 6.22 -2.53 19.25
C LEU A 338 6.55 -1.34 20.15
N CYS A 339 7.60 -1.43 20.95
CA CYS A 339 8.00 -0.35 21.88
C CYS A 339 8.39 0.93 21.13
N SER A 340 9.05 0.81 19.97
CA SER A 340 9.57 1.95 19.21
C SER A 340 8.47 2.89 18.68
N TRP A 341 7.27 2.39 18.42
CA TRP A 341 6.17 3.25 17.97
C TRP A 341 5.11 3.50 19.04
N VAL A 342 4.82 2.55 19.94
CA VAL A 342 3.82 2.73 20.99
C VAL A 342 4.19 3.84 21.97
N LEU A 343 5.44 3.86 22.45
CA LEU A 343 5.87 4.84 23.44
C LEU A 343 5.82 6.28 22.90
N PRO A 344 6.41 6.61 21.72
CA PRO A 344 6.31 7.97 21.21
C PRO A 344 4.88 8.35 20.81
N GLN A 345 4.04 7.42 20.34
CA GLN A 345 2.63 7.73 20.05
C GLN A 345 1.85 8.03 21.31
N ALA A 346 2.01 7.23 22.38
CA ALA A 346 1.37 7.49 23.64
C ALA A 346 1.79 8.86 24.23
N ALA A 347 3.09 9.18 24.19
CA ALA A 347 3.58 10.50 24.59
C ALA A 347 3.00 11.63 23.74
N SER A 348 2.88 11.41 22.41
CA SER A 348 2.29 12.41 21.50
C SER A 348 0.80 12.63 21.74
N PHE A 349 0.04 11.60 22.12
CA PHE A 349 -1.37 11.79 22.50
C PHE A 349 -1.53 12.65 23.75
N VAL A 350 -0.69 12.41 24.77
CA VAL A 350 -0.69 13.26 25.98
C VAL A 350 -0.31 14.70 25.60
N TRP A 351 0.71 14.88 24.78
CA TRP A 351 1.15 16.21 24.34
C TRP A 351 0.06 16.93 23.54
N LEU A 352 -0.56 16.24 22.57
CA LEU A 352 -1.68 16.80 21.80
C LEU A 352 -2.88 17.16 22.68
N GLY A 353 -3.17 16.35 23.70
CA GLY A 353 -4.20 16.69 24.69
C GLY A 353 -3.90 18.00 25.43
N VAL A 354 -2.64 18.21 25.84
CA VAL A 354 -2.19 19.48 26.45
C VAL A 354 -2.29 20.64 25.44
N GLU A 355 -1.93 20.41 24.17
CA GLU A 355 -2.04 21.43 23.14
C GLU A 355 -3.49 21.83 22.84
N TYR A 356 -4.42 20.87 22.76
CA TYR A 356 -5.85 21.17 22.63
C TYR A 356 -6.42 21.92 23.84
N HIS A 357 -5.86 21.71 25.04
CA HIS A 357 -6.23 22.48 26.22
C HIS A 357 -5.76 23.95 26.09
N LYS A 358 -4.55 24.18 25.59
CA LYS A 358 -3.99 25.52 25.41
C LYS A 358 -4.61 26.30 24.26
N LEU A 359 -4.92 25.62 23.14
CA LEU A 359 -5.39 26.24 21.89
C LEU A 359 -6.92 26.37 21.82
N GLY A 360 -7.65 25.59 22.63
CA GLY A 360 -9.10 25.46 22.52
C GLY A 360 -9.54 24.60 21.32
N THR A 361 -10.85 24.57 21.09
CA THR A 361 -11.46 23.77 20.00
C THR A 361 -11.91 24.61 18.80
N SER A 362 -11.74 25.92 18.87
CA SER A 362 -12.15 26.85 17.82
C SER A 362 -11.02 27.15 16.83
N THR A 363 -11.40 27.41 15.58
CA THR A 363 -10.53 27.87 14.48
C THR A 363 -10.03 29.28 14.74
N SER A 364 -8.88 29.52 15.34
CA SER A 364 -8.54 30.92 15.60
C SER A 364 -7.07 31.30 15.58
N THR A 365 -6.15 30.37 15.81
CA THR A 365 -4.82 30.83 16.20
C THR A 365 -3.85 31.01 15.05
N GLY A 366 -4.02 30.25 13.95
CA GLY A 366 -3.15 30.36 12.78
C GLY A 366 -1.66 30.30 13.14
N LEU A 367 -1.24 29.33 13.97
CA LEU A 367 0.16 29.17 14.37
C LEU A 367 1.06 29.14 13.14
N ASP A 368 2.06 30.01 13.15
CA ASP A 368 2.88 30.29 11.98
C ASP A 368 4.38 30.18 12.30
N PRO A 369 5.17 29.46 11.46
CA PRO A 369 6.58 29.22 11.73
C PRO A 369 7.47 30.46 11.67
N VAL A 370 7.01 31.54 11.02
CA VAL A 370 7.77 32.80 10.87
C VAL A 370 7.39 33.81 11.93
N LEU A 371 6.11 33.86 12.31
CA LEU A 371 5.60 34.85 13.30
C LEU A 371 5.92 34.41 14.74
N ASP A 372 5.76 33.12 15.05
CA ASP A 372 6.08 32.55 16.36
C ASP A 372 6.63 31.13 16.18
N SER A 373 7.89 31.04 15.79
CA SER A 373 8.57 29.78 15.48
C SER A 373 8.62 28.82 16.67
N ARG A 374 8.77 29.32 17.89
CA ARG A 374 8.83 28.49 19.09
C ARG A 374 7.48 27.84 19.37
N ARG A 375 6.43 28.62 19.42
CA ARG A 375 5.07 28.13 19.71
C ARG A 375 4.57 27.20 18.61
N TRP A 376 4.88 27.55 17.35
CA TRP A 376 4.61 26.67 16.20
C TRP A 376 5.33 25.32 16.36
N ALA A 377 6.61 25.29 16.69
CA ALA A 377 7.37 24.07 16.82
C ALA A 377 6.85 23.20 17.98
N GLU A 378 6.53 23.80 19.14
CA GLU A 378 5.94 23.09 20.28
C GLU A 378 4.63 22.39 19.92
N ALA A 379 3.76 23.03 19.14
CA ALA A 379 2.49 22.45 18.71
C ALA A 379 2.64 21.49 17.53
N TYR A 380 3.64 21.68 16.66
CA TYR A 380 3.84 20.86 15.47
C TYR A 380 4.58 19.55 15.74
N LEU A 381 5.49 19.52 16.70
CA LEU A 381 6.33 18.37 16.97
C LEU A 381 5.55 17.08 17.29
N PRO A 382 4.50 17.08 18.15
CA PRO A 382 3.72 15.87 18.41
C PRO A 382 2.99 15.35 17.17
N PHE A 383 2.56 16.23 16.26
CA PHE A 383 2.03 15.85 14.96
C PHE A 383 3.08 15.12 14.12
N LEU A 384 4.30 15.64 14.00
CA LEU A 384 5.38 15.03 13.22
C LEU A 384 5.79 13.66 13.78
N ILE A 385 5.87 13.53 15.10
CA ILE A 385 6.16 12.26 15.78
C ILE A 385 5.05 11.24 15.47
N MET A 386 3.78 11.64 15.62
CA MET A 386 2.63 10.78 15.35
C MET A 386 2.64 10.28 13.90
N PHE A 387 2.90 11.17 12.95
CA PHE A 387 2.92 10.86 11.53
C PHE A 387 4.04 9.87 11.18
N THR A 388 5.26 10.14 11.66
CA THR A 388 6.43 9.27 11.42
C THR A 388 6.25 7.89 12.04
N THR A 389 5.81 7.82 13.29
CA THR A 389 5.63 6.55 14.00
C THR A 389 4.42 5.78 13.51
N GLY A 390 3.45 6.41 12.88
CA GLY A 390 2.36 5.76 12.15
C GLY A 390 2.87 4.89 11.00
N TYR A 391 3.83 5.39 10.22
CA TYR A 391 4.52 4.59 9.20
C TYR A 391 5.35 3.44 9.81
N TRP A 392 5.97 3.65 10.98
CA TRP A 392 6.65 2.57 11.69
C TRP A 392 5.69 1.47 12.14
N THR A 393 4.50 1.85 12.61
CA THR A 393 3.43 0.88 12.92
C THR A 393 3.10 0.02 11.72
N GLN A 394 2.85 0.62 10.57
CA GLN A 394 2.51 -0.09 9.34
C GLN A 394 3.66 -1.01 8.89
N LEU A 395 4.89 -0.51 8.89
CA LEU A 395 6.06 -1.30 8.48
C LEU A 395 6.30 -2.49 9.41
N SER A 396 6.13 -2.30 10.73
CA SER A 396 6.20 -3.38 11.72
C SER A 396 5.18 -4.47 11.44
N LEU A 397 3.94 -4.08 11.13
CA LEU A 397 2.86 -5.02 10.82
C LEU A 397 3.13 -5.80 9.53
N TYR A 398 3.59 -5.14 8.47
CA TYR A 398 4.02 -5.83 7.25
C TYR A 398 5.17 -6.81 7.50
N TRP A 399 6.15 -6.39 8.31
CA TRP A 399 7.29 -7.23 8.66
C TRP A 399 6.83 -8.47 9.45
N ILE A 400 5.97 -8.29 10.46
CA ILE A 400 5.40 -9.39 11.25
C ILE A 400 4.57 -10.33 10.36
N LEU A 401 3.70 -9.79 9.50
CA LEU A 401 2.92 -10.61 8.56
C LEU A 401 3.82 -11.44 7.62
N GLY A 402 4.94 -10.87 7.19
CA GLY A 402 5.94 -11.57 6.39
C GLY A 402 6.54 -12.79 7.09
N THR A 403 6.60 -12.80 8.43
CA THR A 403 7.11 -13.96 9.20
C THR A 403 6.15 -15.17 9.22
N PHE A 404 4.87 -14.96 8.92
CA PHE A 404 3.85 -16.01 8.84
C PHE A 404 3.56 -16.49 7.41
N ALA A 405 4.15 -15.83 6.41
CA ALA A 405 3.88 -16.13 5.01
C ALA A 405 4.62 -17.39 4.57
N SER A 406 3.87 -18.39 4.11
CA SER A 406 4.43 -19.65 3.61
C SER A 406 4.55 -19.69 2.09
N ASP A 407 3.73 -18.91 1.37
CA ASP A 407 3.71 -18.85 -0.09
C ASP A 407 3.24 -17.50 -0.62
N VAL A 408 3.47 -17.23 -1.90
CA VAL A 408 3.14 -15.94 -2.56
C VAL A 408 1.62 -15.68 -2.55
N LYS A 409 0.79 -16.72 -2.71
CA LYS A 409 -0.68 -16.58 -2.75
C LYS A 409 -1.25 -16.24 -1.37
N SER A 410 -0.75 -16.89 -0.33
CA SER A 410 -1.09 -16.60 1.07
C SER A 410 -0.67 -15.17 1.43
N THR A 411 0.54 -14.75 1.04
CA THR A 411 1.05 -13.39 1.23
C THR A 411 0.16 -12.35 0.57
N ALA A 412 -0.28 -12.57 -0.67
CA ALA A 412 -1.15 -11.64 -1.39
C ALA A 412 -2.52 -11.48 -0.71
N ARG A 413 -3.12 -12.59 -0.20
CA ARG A 413 -4.38 -12.55 0.55
C ARG A 413 -4.22 -11.83 1.89
N SER A 414 -3.15 -12.14 2.64
CA SER A 414 -2.83 -11.47 3.92
C SER A 414 -2.66 -9.96 3.73
N THR A 415 -1.91 -9.54 2.70
CA THR A 415 -1.68 -8.14 2.36
C THR A 415 -2.97 -7.44 1.94
N GLY A 416 -3.82 -8.12 1.16
CA GLY A 416 -5.13 -7.60 0.74
C GLY A 416 -6.06 -7.34 1.93
N LEU A 417 -6.19 -8.33 2.84
CA LEU A 417 -6.96 -8.18 4.08
C LEU A 417 -6.39 -7.07 4.98
N PHE A 418 -5.08 -7.06 5.18
CA PHE A 418 -4.42 -6.02 5.96
C PHE A 418 -4.74 -4.63 5.39
N ARG A 419 -4.66 -4.46 4.07
CA ARG A 419 -4.96 -3.18 3.43
C ARG A 419 -6.43 -2.79 3.58
N ALA A 420 -7.37 -3.75 3.44
CA ALA A 420 -8.78 -3.51 3.66
C ALA A 420 -9.06 -3.05 5.11
N PHE A 421 -8.43 -3.68 6.11
CA PHE A 421 -8.56 -3.29 7.51
C PHE A 421 -7.99 -1.90 7.78
N THR A 422 -6.85 -1.56 7.21
CA THR A 422 -6.24 -0.23 7.30
C THR A 422 -7.16 0.84 6.72
N THR A 423 -7.70 0.61 5.53
CA THR A 423 -8.61 1.56 4.87
C THR A 423 -9.93 1.72 5.60
N CYS A 424 -10.46 0.65 6.24
CA CYS A 424 -11.60 0.76 7.13
C CYS A 424 -11.30 1.68 8.33
N GLY A 425 -10.13 1.55 8.95
CA GLY A 425 -9.70 2.42 10.05
C GLY A 425 -9.61 3.88 9.63
N MET A 426 -9.01 4.14 8.47
CA MET A 426 -8.95 5.49 7.87
C MET A 426 -10.37 6.04 7.61
N ALA A 427 -11.26 5.24 7.03
CA ALA A 427 -12.65 5.65 6.79
C ALA A 427 -13.37 6.09 8.07
N VAL A 428 -13.23 5.33 9.14
CA VAL A 428 -13.84 5.67 10.44
C VAL A 428 -13.19 6.94 11.03
N SER A 429 -11.87 7.05 10.97
CA SER A 429 -11.16 8.24 11.47
C SER A 429 -11.60 9.51 10.78
N TYR A 430 -11.58 9.51 9.44
CA TYR A 430 -12.02 10.69 8.66
C TYR A 430 -13.52 10.95 8.83
N GLY A 431 -14.34 9.89 8.98
CA GLY A 431 -15.76 10.00 9.26
C GLY A 431 -16.05 10.71 10.59
N LEU A 432 -15.36 10.33 11.66
CA LEU A 432 -15.48 11.02 12.94
C LEU A 432 -15.04 12.49 12.87
N ASN A 433 -14.09 12.82 12.01
CA ASN A 433 -13.60 14.18 11.82
C ASN A 433 -14.37 14.96 10.73
N SER A 434 -15.41 14.40 10.15
CA SER A 434 -16.28 15.09 9.17
C SER A 434 -17.47 15.82 9.81
N ASP A 435 -17.78 15.53 11.06
CA ASP A 435 -18.87 16.17 11.80
C ASP A 435 -18.38 17.44 12.50
N ALA A 436 -18.87 18.59 12.06
CA ALA A 436 -18.53 19.90 12.62
C ALA A 436 -19.10 20.10 14.03
N SER A 437 -20.12 19.34 14.44
CA SER A 437 -20.71 19.42 15.78
C SER A 437 -19.93 18.65 16.83
N LEU A 438 -19.06 17.72 16.40
CA LEU A 438 -18.26 16.88 17.29
C LEU A 438 -17.03 17.64 17.80
N ASP A 439 -16.82 17.65 19.11
CA ASP A 439 -15.59 18.23 19.69
C ASP A 439 -14.36 17.50 19.15
N PRO A 440 -13.35 18.19 18.56
CA PRO A 440 -12.15 17.60 18.02
C PRO A 440 -11.33 16.75 19.02
N ARG A 441 -11.57 16.93 20.33
CA ARG A 441 -10.97 16.07 21.38
C ARG A 441 -11.54 14.67 21.38
N VAL A 442 -12.77 14.46 20.91
CA VAL A 442 -13.40 13.13 20.87
C VAL A 442 -12.67 12.19 19.89
N PRO A 443 -12.44 12.54 18.60
CA PRO A 443 -11.62 11.72 17.71
C PRO A 443 -10.21 11.48 18.23
N LEU A 444 -9.58 12.45 18.89
CA LEU A 444 -8.28 12.29 19.53
C LEU A 444 -8.32 11.24 20.63
N SER A 445 -9.35 11.32 21.53
CA SER A 445 -9.53 10.37 22.63
C SER A 445 -9.82 8.95 22.12
N VAL A 446 -10.65 8.81 21.08
CA VAL A 446 -10.92 7.53 20.43
C VAL A 446 -9.62 6.92 19.89
N ASN A 447 -8.81 7.73 19.20
CA ASN A 447 -7.53 7.28 18.65
C ASN A 447 -6.56 6.83 19.77
N ALA A 448 -6.47 7.59 20.87
CA ALA A 448 -5.67 7.21 22.03
C ALA A 448 -6.19 5.91 22.70
N ALA A 449 -7.50 5.76 22.84
CA ALA A 449 -8.12 4.56 23.42
C ALA A 449 -7.88 3.30 22.57
N LEU A 450 -7.79 3.43 21.24
CA LEU A 450 -7.49 2.31 20.37
C LEU A 450 -6.11 1.67 20.66
N ILE A 451 -5.13 2.42 21.18
CA ILE A 451 -3.85 1.81 21.62
C ILE A 451 -4.08 0.73 22.67
N ALA A 452 -5.02 0.96 23.62
CA ALA A 452 -5.33 -0.02 24.65
C ALA A 452 -5.87 -1.34 24.07
N LEU A 453 -6.60 -1.29 22.94
CA LEU A 453 -7.07 -2.47 22.22
C LEU A 453 -5.98 -3.11 21.34
N VAL A 454 -5.08 -2.29 20.79
CA VAL A 454 -3.97 -2.76 19.95
C VAL A 454 -2.95 -3.55 20.75
N LEU A 455 -2.63 -3.13 21.97
CA LEU A 455 -1.59 -3.74 22.79
C LEU A 455 -1.80 -5.25 23.03
N PRO A 456 -2.95 -5.73 23.53
CA PRO A 456 -3.16 -7.16 23.75
C PRO A 456 -3.13 -7.97 22.44
N CYS A 457 -3.63 -7.41 21.33
CA CYS A 457 -3.57 -8.04 20.03
C CYS A 457 -2.12 -8.18 19.55
N MET A 458 -1.32 -7.12 19.66
CA MET A 458 0.10 -7.12 19.27
C MET A 458 0.93 -8.04 20.15
N ILE A 459 0.73 -8.03 21.47
CA ILE A 459 1.40 -8.94 22.42
C ILE A 459 1.15 -10.39 22.04
N THR A 460 -0.11 -10.72 21.74
CA THR A 460 -0.48 -12.08 21.34
C THR A 460 0.12 -12.45 19.98
N LEU A 461 0.07 -11.52 19.02
CA LEU A 461 0.64 -11.71 17.68
C LEU A 461 2.16 -11.93 17.74
N ILE A 462 2.90 -11.13 18.54
CA ILE A 462 4.35 -11.24 18.71
C ILE A 462 4.75 -12.57 19.34
N ARG A 463 3.93 -13.10 20.28
CA ARG A 463 4.19 -14.43 20.86
C ARG A 463 4.08 -15.56 19.84
N LEU A 464 3.33 -15.37 18.76
CA LEU A 464 3.21 -16.32 17.67
C LEU A 464 4.37 -16.22 16.64
N VAL A 465 5.16 -15.13 16.66
CA VAL A 465 6.31 -14.96 15.76
C VAL A 465 7.36 -16.02 16.05
N PRO A 466 7.85 -16.77 15.04
CA PRO A 466 8.93 -17.75 15.19
C PRO A 466 10.21 -17.11 15.74
N GLU A 467 10.96 -17.79 16.59
CA GLU A 467 12.21 -17.26 17.14
C GLU A 467 13.37 -17.28 16.13
N LYS A 468 13.39 -18.28 15.27
CA LYS A 468 14.40 -18.46 14.21
C LYS A 468 13.72 -18.48 12.85
N ILE A 469 14.42 -18.01 11.85
CA ILE A 469 14.06 -18.26 10.45
C ILE A 469 14.20 -19.75 10.23
N ASP A 470 13.19 -20.40 9.70
CA ASP A 470 13.24 -21.83 9.38
C ASP A 470 14.10 -22.01 8.11
N ILE A 471 15.43 -22.05 8.32
CA ILE A 471 16.44 -22.20 7.25
C ILE A 471 16.24 -23.53 6.50
N GLN A 472 15.57 -24.51 7.13
CA GLN A 472 15.26 -25.79 6.47
C GLN A 472 14.30 -25.63 5.29
N SER A 473 13.48 -24.59 5.26
CA SER A 473 12.62 -24.31 4.11
C SER A 473 13.42 -23.71 2.94
N GLU A 474 14.44 -22.91 3.20
CA GLU A 474 15.34 -22.37 2.16
C GLU A 474 16.29 -23.46 1.64
N GLU A 475 16.89 -24.28 2.52
CA GLU A 475 17.72 -25.42 2.11
C GLU A 475 16.92 -26.51 1.36
N ARG A 476 15.65 -26.72 1.70
CA ARG A 476 14.78 -27.61 0.90
C ARG A 476 14.49 -27.02 -0.48
N LEU A 477 14.29 -25.70 -0.58
CA LEU A 477 14.11 -25.02 -1.86
C LEU A 477 15.41 -25.02 -2.68
N GLU A 478 16.58 -24.84 -2.06
CA GLU A 478 17.88 -24.95 -2.73
C GLU A 478 18.20 -26.38 -3.15
N LYS A 479 17.96 -27.39 -2.30
CA LYS A 479 18.16 -28.81 -2.65
C LYS A 479 17.14 -29.34 -3.67
N THR A 480 16.00 -28.68 -3.83
CA THR A 480 15.02 -29.03 -4.88
C THR A 480 15.29 -28.26 -6.18
N SER A 481 16.22 -27.28 -6.17
CA SER A 481 16.63 -26.47 -7.31
C SER A 481 18.03 -26.82 -7.84
N ALA A 482 18.77 -27.73 -7.18
CA ALA A 482 20.00 -28.35 -7.62
C ALA A 482 19.76 -29.77 -8.16
#